data_18e9260800aa06023822eeffaa846f19
#
_entry.id   18e9260800aa06023822eeffaa846f19
#
_cell.length_a   1.000
_cell.length_b   1.000
_cell.length_c   1.000
_cell.angle_alpha   90.00
_cell.angle_beta   90.00
_cell.angle_gamma   90.00
#
_symmetry.space_group_name_H-M   'P 1'
#
loop_
_entity.id
_entity.type
_entity.pdbx_description
1 polymer ?
#
loop_
_entity_poly.entity_id
_entity_poly.type
_entity_poly.pdbx_seq_one_letter_code
_entity_poly.pdbx_strand_id
1 'polypeptide(L)'
;RDPHHTISTVAMTGGGSFPQPGEISLAHNGILYLDELPEYSRNVLEVLRQPLEDRKITVSRIRCNVEYPASFMLVASMNPCPCGYYTHPTKACVCSPGQVQKYLNRISGPLLDRIDLQIEVTPLPFEEMADSRPGESSATIRERVIRARQIQEARYADIPGIYCNCLLYTSPS
;
A
#
# COMPACT_ATOMS: atom_id res chain seq x y z
N ARG A 1 -9.75 5.15 -1.40
CA ARG A 1 -10.32 3.94 -1.99
C ARG A 1 -9.98 2.75 -1.13
N ASP A 2 -10.93 1.83 -1.02
CA ASP A 2 -10.84 0.64 -0.18
C ASP A 2 -11.54 -0.54 -0.91
N PRO A 3 -10.92 -1.08 -1.95
CA PRO A 3 -11.48 -2.20 -2.69
C PRO A 3 -11.36 -3.49 -1.88
N HIS A 4 -12.42 -4.30 -1.89
CA HIS A 4 -12.40 -5.62 -1.25
C HIS A 4 -11.42 -6.57 -1.95
N HIS A 5 -10.80 -7.51 -1.23
CA HIS A 5 -9.78 -8.43 -1.77
C HIS A 5 -10.27 -9.35 -2.91
N THR A 6 -11.59 -9.49 -3.10
CA THR A 6 -12.18 -10.23 -4.23
C THR A 6 -12.23 -9.44 -5.54
N ILE A 7 -11.73 -8.20 -5.55
CA ILE A 7 -11.71 -7.36 -6.73
C ILE A 7 -11.00 -8.03 -7.91
N SER A 8 -11.52 -7.83 -9.12
CA SER A 8 -10.86 -8.31 -10.35
C SER A 8 -9.71 -7.38 -10.77
N THR A 9 -8.75 -7.91 -11.53
CA THR A 9 -7.66 -7.13 -12.10
C THR A 9 -8.20 -5.96 -12.94
N VAL A 10 -9.26 -6.18 -13.73
CA VAL A 10 -9.88 -5.14 -14.56
C VAL A 10 -10.52 -4.04 -13.71
N ALA A 11 -11.19 -4.37 -12.62
CA ALA A 11 -11.73 -3.36 -11.71
C ALA A 11 -10.62 -2.57 -11.01
N MET A 12 -9.49 -3.20 -10.71
CA MET A 12 -8.33 -2.55 -10.10
C MET A 12 -7.64 -1.60 -11.09
N THR A 13 -7.36 -2.03 -12.31
CA THR A 13 -6.57 -1.27 -13.30
C THR A 13 -7.41 -0.39 -14.22
N GLY A 14 -8.67 -0.73 -14.39
CA GLY A 14 -9.52 -0.15 -15.40
C GLY A 14 -9.63 -1.02 -16.66
N GLY A 15 -10.58 -0.71 -17.51
CA GLY A 15 -10.85 -1.47 -18.73
C GLY A 15 -12.26 -1.28 -19.27
N GLY A 16 -12.78 -2.32 -19.94
CA GLY A 16 -14.07 -2.29 -20.62
C GLY A 16 -13.93 -2.04 -22.12
N SER A 17 -15.06 -2.11 -22.84
CA SER A 17 -15.13 -1.81 -24.29
C SER A 17 -14.79 -0.36 -24.56
N PHE A 18 -15.23 0.53 -23.70
CA PHE A 18 -14.77 1.91 -23.57
C PHE A 18 -13.89 1.96 -22.31
N PRO A 19 -12.59 2.29 -22.44
CA PRO A 19 -11.69 2.34 -21.30
C PRO A 19 -12.24 3.23 -20.18
N GLN A 20 -12.38 2.66 -19.00
CA GLN A 20 -12.77 3.35 -17.77
C GLN A 20 -11.63 3.24 -16.76
N PRO A 21 -11.39 4.26 -15.91
CA PRO A 21 -10.40 4.18 -14.86
C PRO A 21 -10.81 3.14 -13.81
N GLY A 22 -9.82 2.38 -13.30
CA GLY A 22 -9.99 1.47 -12.18
C GLY A 22 -9.70 2.11 -10.83
N GLU A 23 -9.79 1.33 -9.74
CA GLU A 23 -9.58 1.80 -8.36
C GLU A 23 -8.21 2.48 -8.16
N ILE A 24 -7.17 2.00 -8.83
CA ILE A 24 -5.83 2.61 -8.80
C ILE A 24 -5.89 4.08 -9.28
N SER A 25 -6.51 4.33 -10.43
CA SER A 25 -6.61 5.69 -10.99
C SER A 25 -7.59 6.56 -10.20
N LEU A 26 -8.65 5.96 -9.68
CA LEU A 26 -9.62 6.66 -8.83
C LEU A 26 -9.04 7.02 -7.45
N ALA A 27 -7.92 6.40 -7.05
CA ALA A 27 -7.15 6.76 -5.85
C ALA A 27 -6.15 7.90 -6.09
N HIS A 28 -6.04 8.45 -7.31
CA HIS A 28 -5.11 9.52 -7.65
C HIS A 28 -5.22 10.71 -6.69
N ASN A 29 -4.07 11.20 -6.21
CA ASN A 29 -3.93 12.23 -5.18
C ASN A 29 -4.58 11.89 -3.82
N GLY A 30 -4.82 10.60 -3.57
CA GLY A 30 -5.42 10.10 -2.35
C GLY A 30 -4.72 8.85 -1.84
N ILE A 31 -5.50 7.99 -1.18
CA ILE A 31 -5.04 6.75 -0.55
C ILE A 31 -5.74 5.57 -1.22
N LEU A 32 -4.96 4.54 -1.58
CA LEU A 32 -5.45 3.20 -1.88
C LEU A 32 -5.15 2.34 -0.65
N TYR A 33 -6.19 1.91 0.06
CA TYR A 33 -6.09 1.04 1.22
C TYR A 33 -6.43 -0.39 0.82
N LEU A 34 -5.55 -1.33 1.13
CA LEU A 34 -5.74 -2.75 0.86
C LEU A 34 -5.70 -3.52 2.17
N ASP A 35 -6.86 -3.87 2.68
CA ASP A 35 -6.96 -4.73 3.86
C ASP A 35 -6.73 -6.20 3.48
N GLU A 36 -6.15 -6.97 4.41
CA GLU A 36 -5.83 -8.37 4.20
C GLU A 36 -5.00 -8.61 2.91
N LEU A 37 -3.92 -7.85 2.73
CA LEU A 37 -3.10 -7.83 1.52
C LEU A 37 -2.79 -9.23 0.93
N PRO A 38 -2.45 -10.28 1.70
CA PRO A 38 -2.20 -11.62 1.15
C PRO A 38 -3.43 -12.34 0.62
N GLU A 39 -4.65 -11.83 0.86
CA GLU A 39 -5.87 -12.46 0.35
C GLU A 39 -6.24 -12.01 -1.06
N TYR A 40 -5.64 -10.91 -1.54
CA TYR A 40 -5.76 -10.52 -2.94
C TYR A 40 -5.14 -11.54 -3.87
N SER A 41 -5.73 -11.71 -5.05
CA SER A 41 -5.12 -12.56 -6.06
C SER A 41 -3.75 -12.03 -6.48
N ARG A 42 -2.81 -12.93 -6.77
CA ARG A 42 -1.45 -12.55 -7.18
C ARG A 42 -1.45 -11.58 -8.36
N ASN A 43 -2.35 -11.78 -9.33
CA ASN A 43 -2.45 -10.92 -10.50
C ASN A 43 -2.86 -9.48 -10.11
N VAL A 44 -3.75 -9.31 -9.13
CA VAL A 44 -4.16 -7.99 -8.61
C VAL A 44 -3.01 -7.31 -7.89
N LEU A 45 -2.19 -8.04 -7.14
CA LEU A 45 -1.01 -7.47 -6.47
C LEU A 45 0.08 -7.05 -7.46
N GLU A 46 0.33 -7.88 -8.48
CA GLU A 46 1.39 -7.60 -9.47
C GLU A 46 1.09 -6.35 -10.32
N VAL A 47 -0.18 -6.05 -10.61
CA VAL A 47 -0.52 -4.84 -11.40
C VAL A 47 -0.33 -3.53 -10.64
N LEU A 48 -0.13 -3.57 -9.32
CA LEU A 48 0.20 -2.38 -8.50
C LEU A 48 1.63 -1.90 -8.71
N ARG A 49 2.54 -2.77 -9.13
CA ARG A 49 3.98 -2.48 -9.21
C ARG A 49 4.27 -1.29 -10.12
N GLN A 50 3.75 -1.32 -11.35
CA GLN A 50 3.98 -0.27 -12.33
C GLN A 50 3.41 1.09 -11.89
N PRO A 51 2.13 1.21 -11.45
CA PRO A 51 1.60 2.49 -10.98
C PRO A 51 2.32 3.08 -9.76
N LEU A 52 2.87 2.25 -8.87
CA LEU A 52 3.67 2.71 -7.73
C LEU A 52 4.98 3.38 -8.18
N GLU A 53 5.56 2.94 -9.31
CA GLU A 53 6.77 3.53 -9.88
C GLU A 53 6.44 4.71 -10.81
N ASP A 54 5.62 4.45 -11.82
CA ASP A 54 5.39 5.36 -12.94
C ASP A 54 4.34 6.45 -12.63
N ARG A 55 3.57 6.28 -11.54
CA ARG A 55 2.45 7.15 -11.12
C ARG A 55 1.37 7.31 -12.19
N LYS A 56 1.26 6.32 -13.06
CA LYS A 56 0.29 6.23 -14.13
C LYS A 56 -0.03 4.79 -14.44
N ILE A 57 -1.14 4.56 -15.09
CA ILE A 57 -1.56 3.25 -15.56
C ILE A 57 -2.04 3.34 -17.00
N THR A 58 -1.57 2.43 -17.85
CA THR A 58 -1.96 2.37 -19.27
C THR A 58 -2.94 1.24 -19.49
N VAL A 59 -4.13 1.58 -19.97
CA VAL A 59 -5.15 0.64 -20.38
C VAL A 59 -5.12 0.52 -21.91
N SER A 60 -4.55 -0.60 -22.39
CA SER A 60 -4.44 -0.88 -23.84
C SER A 60 -5.63 -1.70 -24.31
N ARG A 61 -6.24 -1.28 -25.42
CA ARG A 61 -7.32 -1.98 -26.13
C ARG A 61 -7.06 -1.92 -27.64
N ILE A 62 -7.72 -2.79 -28.38
CA ILE A 62 -7.54 -2.90 -29.85
C ILE A 62 -7.70 -1.56 -30.57
N ARG A 63 -8.59 -0.69 -30.09
CA ARG A 63 -8.92 0.58 -30.73
C ARG A 63 -8.26 1.80 -30.13
N CYS A 64 -7.72 1.71 -28.90
CA CYS A 64 -7.12 2.86 -28.22
C CYS A 64 -6.23 2.43 -27.05
N ASN A 65 -5.23 3.25 -26.77
CA ASN A 65 -4.47 3.22 -25.55
C ASN A 65 -4.83 4.47 -24.75
N VAL A 66 -5.23 4.30 -23.49
CA VAL A 66 -5.56 5.41 -22.60
C VAL A 66 -4.65 5.33 -21.38
N GLU A 67 -4.03 6.45 -21.07
CA GLU A 67 -3.20 6.59 -19.88
C GLU A 67 -3.97 7.37 -18.82
N TYR A 68 -4.08 6.81 -17.62
CA TYR A 68 -4.71 7.43 -16.46
C TYR A 68 -3.66 7.78 -15.42
N PRO A 69 -3.77 8.93 -14.75
CA PRO A 69 -2.89 9.26 -13.63
C PRO A 69 -3.16 8.31 -12.45
N ALA A 70 -2.10 7.94 -11.73
CA ALA A 70 -2.14 6.99 -10.63
C ALA A 70 -1.12 7.34 -9.53
N SER A 71 -1.00 8.62 -9.18
CA SER A 71 -0.19 9.05 -8.04
C SER A 71 -1.01 8.93 -6.76
N PHE A 72 -0.78 7.88 -5.98
CA PHE A 72 -1.51 7.59 -4.74
C PHE A 72 -0.54 7.14 -3.65
N MET A 73 -0.99 7.19 -2.39
CA MET A 73 -0.33 6.54 -1.27
C MET A 73 -0.93 5.13 -1.12
N LEU A 74 -0.08 4.09 -1.19
CA LEU A 74 -0.50 2.74 -0.83
C LEU A 74 -0.43 2.57 0.69
N VAL A 75 -1.53 2.16 1.28
CA VAL A 75 -1.61 1.70 2.68
C VAL A 75 -2.18 0.28 2.64
N ALA A 76 -1.52 -0.64 3.30
CA ALA A 76 -1.98 -2.03 3.35
C ALA A 76 -1.90 -2.57 4.77
N SER A 77 -2.82 -3.46 5.12
CA SER A 77 -2.76 -4.24 6.35
C SER A 77 -2.68 -5.72 6.05
N MET A 78 -2.09 -6.49 6.95
CA MET A 78 -2.06 -7.95 6.87
C MET A 78 -1.89 -8.58 8.24
N ASN A 79 -2.38 -9.79 8.37
CA ASN A 79 -2.08 -10.63 9.52
C ASN A 79 -0.69 -11.27 9.38
N PRO A 80 -0.01 -11.64 10.47
CA PRO A 80 1.30 -12.29 10.40
C PRO A 80 1.23 -13.74 9.89
N CYS A 81 0.06 -14.36 9.89
CA CYS A 81 -0.20 -15.71 9.38
C CYS A 81 -1.71 -15.94 9.17
N PRO A 82 -2.15 -17.04 8.55
CA PRO A 82 -3.57 -17.32 8.32
C PRO A 82 -4.44 -17.33 9.59
N CYS A 83 -3.91 -17.76 10.74
CA CYS A 83 -4.67 -17.75 12.01
C CYS A 83 -4.54 -16.43 12.79
N GLY A 84 -3.64 -15.51 12.39
CA GLY A 84 -3.41 -14.21 13.01
C GLY A 84 -2.55 -14.22 14.28
N TYR A 85 -2.08 -15.39 14.76
CA TYR A 85 -1.41 -15.49 16.06
C TYR A 85 0.09 -15.82 15.98
N TYR A 86 0.70 -15.77 14.83
CA TYR A 86 2.14 -15.92 14.69
C TYR A 86 2.83 -14.75 15.41
N THR A 87 3.79 -15.04 16.30
CA THR A 87 4.45 -14.06 17.19
C THR A 87 3.56 -13.42 18.28
N HIS A 88 2.31 -13.88 18.45
CA HIS A 88 1.43 -13.32 19.49
C HIS A 88 1.93 -13.68 20.90
N PRO A 89 2.02 -12.72 21.84
CA PRO A 89 2.66 -12.94 23.15
C PRO A 89 1.92 -13.93 24.05
N THR A 90 0.59 -14.06 23.93
CA THR A 90 -0.24 -14.86 24.83
C THR A 90 -1.06 -15.96 24.13
N LYS A 91 -1.19 -15.93 22.81
CA LYS A 91 -1.98 -16.93 22.05
C LYS A 91 -1.06 -17.75 21.17
N ALA A 92 -1.19 -19.07 21.22
CA ALA A 92 -0.40 -19.98 20.40
C ALA A 92 -0.85 -19.95 18.93
N CYS A 93 0.09 -19.82 18.03
CA CYS A 93 -0.16 -19.98 16.59
C CYS A 93 -0.37 -21.47 16.27
N VAL A 94 -1.42 -21.79 15.52
CA VAL A 94 -1.73 -23.16 15.09
C VAL A 94 -1.23 -23.47 13.67
N CYS A 95 -0.66 -22.50 12.98
CA CYS A 95 -0.13 -22.68 11.63
C CYS A 95 1.22 -23.40 11.66
N SER A 96 1.43 -24.34 10.75
CA SER A 96 2.77 -24.90 10.53
C SER A 96 3.71 -23.86 9.91
N PRO A 97 5.04 -23.99 10.09
CA PRO A 97 5.99 -23.06 9.47
C PRO A 97 5.81 -22.94 7.95
N GLY A 98 5.50 -24.04 7.27
CA GLY A 98 5.23 -24.04 5.82
C GLY A 98 3.96 -23.26 5.44
N GLN A 99 2.92 -23.28 6.28
CA GLN A 99 1.70 -22.49 6.05
C GLN A 99 1.99 -21.00 6.22
N VAL A 100 2.74 -20.61 7.25
CA VAL A 100 3.16 -19.21 7.46
C VAL A 100 3.96 -18.72 6.25
N GLN A 101 4.98 -19.47 5.83
CA GLN A 101 5.82 -19.10 4.70
C GLN A 101 5.02 -19.00 3.39
N LYS A 102 4.11 -19.94 3.12
CA LYS A 102 3.23 -19.90 1.95
C LYS A 102 2.31 -18.68 1.94
N TYR A 103 1.83 -18.28 3.11
CA TYR A 103 0.98 -17.10 3.27
C TYR A 103 1.77 -15.81 2.99
N LEU A 104 2.94 -15.64 3.58
CA LEU A 104 3.81 -14.48 3.36
C LEU A 104 4.29 -14.38 1.91
N ASN A 105 4.61 -15.51 1.28
CA ASN A 105 5.08 -15.57 -0.12
C ASN A 105 3.99 -15.23 -1.16
N ARG A 106 2.75 -14.98 -0.74
CA ARG A 106 1.71 -14.44 -1.65
C ARG A 106 2.05 -13.01 -2.12
N ILE A 107 2.77 -12.27 -1.28
CA ILE A 107 3.27 -10.94 -1.64
C ILE A 107 4.67 -11.11 -2.23
N SER A 108 4.86 -10.65 -3.45
CA SER A 108 6.17 -10.76 -4.11
C SER A 108 7.20 -9.81 -3.52
N GLY A 109 8.48 -10.23 -3.49
CA GLY A 109 9.59 -9.38 -3.09
C GLY A 109 9.57 -8.02 -3.81
N PRO A 110 9.47 -7.99 -5.16
CA PRO A 110 9.41 -6.74 -5.90
C PRO A 110 8.25 -5.80 -5.52
N LEU A 111 7.12 -6.30 -5.01
CA LEU A 111 6.07 -5.44 -4.47
C LEU A 111 6.43 -4.92 -3.09
N LEU A 112 7.00 -5.77 -2.23
CA LEU A 112 7.48 -5.36 -0.90
C LEU A 112 8.55 -4.28 -0.96
N ASP A 113 9.45 -4.35 -1.94
CA ASP A 113 10.51 -3.36 -2.17
C ASP A 113 9.97 -1.95 -2.50
N ARG A 114 8.70 -1.86 -2.90
CA ARG A 114 8.00 -0.60 -3.19
C ARG A 114 7.18 -0.07 -2.02
N ILE A 115 7.17 -0.79 -0.90
CA ILE A 115 6.52 -0.38 0.34
C ILE A 115 7.61 0.14 1.28
N ASP A 116 7.74 1.46 1.36
CA ASP A 116 8.85 2.13 2.07
C ASP A 116 8.81 1.94 3.59
N LEU A 117 7.63 1.78 4.17
CA LEU A 117 7.45 1.65 5.62
C LEU A 117 6.70 0.36 5.94
N GLN A 118 7.32 -0.50 6.75
CA GLN A 118 6.73 -1.73 7.24
C GLN A 118 6.73 -1.66 8.78
N ILE A 119 5.55 -1.75 9.38
CA ILE A 119 5.35 -1.57 10.83
C ILE A 119 4.67 -2.81 11.37
N GLU A 120 5.26 -3.44 12.38
CA GLU A 120 4.61 -4.49 13.16
C GLU A 120 3.76 -3.85 14.26
N VAL A 121 2.46 -4.16 14.26
CA VAL A 121 1.52 -3.72 15.31
C VAL A 121 1.33 -4.87 16.28
N THR A 122 1.83 -4.70 17.50
CA THR A 122 1.66 -5.69 18.57
C THR A 122 0.30 -5.54 19.23
N PRO A 123 -0.33 -6.66 19.65
CA PRO A 123 -1.56 -6.61 20.43
C PRO A 123 -1.37 -5.85 21.75
N LEU A 124 -2.28 -4.93 22.05
CA LEU A 124 -2.28 -4.20 23.32
C LEU A 124 -3.02 -5.01 24.40
N PRO A 125 -2.56 -4.98 25.65
CA PRO A 125 -3.33 -5.48 26.79
C PRO A 125 -4.68 -4.77 26.90
N PHE A 126 -5.69 -5.49 27.40
CA PHE A 126 -7.05 -4.94 27.54
C PHE A 126 -7.07 -3.67 28.41
N GLU A 127 -6.24 -3.62 29.45
CA GLU A 127 -6.11 -2.47 30.35
C GLU A 127 -5.65 -1.21 29.62
N GLU A 128 -4.73 -1.34 28.67
CA GLU A 128 -4.26 -0.21 27.84
C GLU A 128 -5.33 0.23 26.82
N MET A 129 -6.13 -0.72 26.30
CA MET A 129 -7.24 -0.40 25.41
C MET A 129 -8.41 0.28 26.14
N ALA A 130 -8.59 -0.02 27.41
CA ALA A 130 -9.61 0.59 28.28
C ALA A 130 -9.22 1.99 28.80
N ASP A 131 -7.99 2.41 28.56
CA ASP A 131 -7.51 3.73 28.95
C ASP A 131 -8.22 4.82 28.14
N SER A 132 -9.04 5.60 28.81
CA SER A 132 -9.84 6.67 28.20
C SER A 132 -9.08 7.98 27.98
N ARG A 133 -7.77 8.02 28.26
CA ARG A 133 -6.97 9.23 27.99
C ARG A 133 -6.96 9.53 26.50
N PRO A 134 -7.29 10.76 26.09
CA PRO A 134 -7.25 11.12 24.68
C PRO A 134 -5.82 11.03 24.14
N GLY A 135 -5.65 10.36 23.02
CA GLY A 135 -4.39 10.35 22.29
C GLY A 135 -4.09 11.70 21.63
N GLU A 136 -2.98 11.76 20.90
CA GLU A 136 -2.61 12.96 20.15
C GLU A 136 -3.68 13.29 19.10
N SER A 137 -4.06 14.56 18.98
CA SER A 137 -5.10 14.98 18.03
C SER A 137 -4.62 14.87 16.58
N SER A 138 -5.55 14.56 15.67
CA SER A 138 -5.25 14.54 14.22
C SER A 138 -4.73 15.89 13.70
N ALA A 139 -5.11 17.00 14.32
CA ALA A 139 -4.63 18.34 13.98
C ALA A 139 -3.12 18.46 14.27
N THR A 140 -2.69 18.05 15.45
CA THR A 140 -1.28 18.07 15.86
C THR A 140 -0.42 17.14 14.99
N ILE A 141 -0.92 15.94 14.68
CA ILE A 141 -0.24 15.01 13.79
C ILE A 141 -0.10 15.62 12.39
N ARG A 142 -1.16 16.25 11.88
CA ARG A 142 -1.16 16.91 10.56
C ARG A 142 -0.10 18.00 10.47
N GLU A 143 0.03 18.86 11.47
CA GLU A 143 1.05 19.91 11.50
C GLU A 143 2.47 19.32 11.41
N ARG A 144 2.72 18.24 12.13
CA ARG A 144 4.02 17.53 12.09
C ARG A 144 4.29 16.94 10.70
N VAL A 145 3.28 16.33 10.07
CA VAL A 145 3.38 15.80 8.70
C VAL A 145 3.62 16.92 7.69
N ILE A 146 2.90 18.05 7.80
CA ILE A 146 3.09 19.20 6.91
C ILE A 146 4.53 19.73 6.99
N ARG A 147 5.09 19.88 8.19
CA ARG A 147 6.49 20.31 8.36
C ARG A 147 7.47 19.33 7.70
N ALA A 148 7.28 18.03 7.88
CA ALA A 148 8.12 17.01 7.24
C ALA A 148 8.05 17.09 5.71
N ARG A 149 6.85 17.28 5.15
CA ARG A 149 6.66 17.46 3.71
C ARG A 149 7.33 18.73 3.17
N GLN A 150 7.23 19.84 3.88
CA GLN A 150 7.91 21.08 3.50
C GLN A 150 9.43 20.90 3.41
N ILE A 151 10.03 20.14 4.34
CA ILE A 151 11.45 19.80 4.30
C ILE A 151 11.77 18.94 3.07
N GLN A 152 10.93 17.96 2.72
CA GLN A 152 11.10 17.14 1.53
C GLN A 152 10.98 17.97 0.25
N GLU A 153 9.97 18.82 0.16
CA GLU A 153 9.76 19.70 -1.00
C GLU A 153 10.95 20.66 -1.21
N ALA A 154 11.44 21.26 -0.13
CA ALA A 154 12.62 22.13 -0.20
C ALA A 154 13.88 21.35 -0.64
N ARG A 155 14.05 20.09 -0.16
CA ARG A 155 15.20 19.25 -0.53
C ARG A 155 15.24 18.90 -2.02
N TYR A 156 14.08 18.72 -2.63
CA TYR A 156 13.95 18.26 -4.01
C TYR A 156 13.42 19.33 -4.97
N ALA A 157 13.40 20.60 -4.54
CA ALA A 157 12.86 21.71 -5.34
C ALA A 157 13.47 21.81 -6.74
N ASP A 158 14.78 21.50 -6.86
CA ASP A 158 15.52 21.59 -8.12
C ASP A 158 15.50 20.28 -8.94
N ILE A 159 14.82 19.23 -8.47
CA ILE A 159 14.80 17.92 -9.13
C ILE A 159 13.38 17.58 -9.60
N PRO A 160 13.06 17.80 -10.88
CA PRO A 160 11.73 17.51 -11.41
C PRO A 160 11.33 16.04 -11.24
N GLY A 161 10.09 15.79 -10.82
CA GLY A 161 9.53 14.44 -10.70
C GLY A 161 9.84 13.70 -9.40
N ILE A 162 10.66 14.26 -8.50
CA ILE A 162 10.90 13.69 -7.17
C ILE A 162 10.00 14.38 -6.14
N TYR A 163 9.16 13.60 -5.46
CA TYR A 163 8.16 14.09 -4.48
C TYR A 163 8.33 13.50 -3.08
N CYS A 164 9.26 12.55 -2.92
CA CYS A 164 9.52 11.89 -1.65
C CYS A 164 10.98 11.38 -1.60
N ASN A 165 11.42 10.91 -0.44
CA ASN A 165 12.75 10.31 -0.27
C ASN A 165 12.79 8.92 -0.93
N CYS A 166 12.93 8.85 -2.23
CA CYS A 166 13.12 7.60 -2.97
C CYS A 166 14.62 7.32 -3.15
N LEU A 167 15.21 6.60 -2.22
CA LEU A 167 16.64 6.31 -2.21
C LEU A 167 17.09 5.33 -3.30
N LEU A 168 16.18 4.49 -3.81
CA LEU A 168 16.52 3.43 -4.78
C LEU A 168 16.82 3.96 -6.18
N TYR A 169 16.36 5.17 -6.53
CA TYR A 169 16.54 5.76 -7.87
C TYR A 169 17.48 6.95 -7.91
N THR A 170 17.99 7.40 -6.77
CA THR A 170 18.87 8.58 -6.66
C THR A 170 20.33 8.24 -6.36
N SER A 171 20.68 6.97 -6.18
CA SER A 171 22.08 6.54 -6.12
C SER A 171 22.62 6.46 -7.54
N PRO A 172 23.59 7.29 -7.94
CA PRO A 172 24.33 7.06 -9.19
C PRO A 172 25.03 5.71 -9.05
N SER A 173 24.74 4.81 -9.97
CA SER A 173 25.47 3.54 -10.16
C SER A 173 26.93 3.80 -10.54
#